data_90247ee269fabdd44a79c0c990ab2bbe
#
_entry.id   90247ee269fabdd44a79c0c990ab2bbe
#
_cell.length_a   1.000
_cell.length_b   1.000
_cell.length_c   1.000
_cell.angle_alpha   90.00
_cell.angle_beta   90.00
_cell.angle_gamma   90.00
#
_symmetry.space_group_name_H-M   'P 1'
#
loop_
_entity.id
_entity.type
_entity.pdbx_description
1 polymer ?
#
loop_
_entity_poly.entity_id
_entity_poly.type
_entity_poly.pdbx_seq_one_letter_code
_entity_poly.pdbx_strand_id
1 'polypeptide(L)'
;AGTVVNGIVAVDDTASLTFDTTVSEVNNGASSQNGFTLVGINLGSTLGLNLLDDLTNPIIYNVEEGTTRTMTIQASVGGVALASVFDLYVYKFNNATQTFEQVRVESGWLRAPLLGGTSPQLTLNLPAGEYLFLLNTASGITALTAYTLSVLQDHVYSVASISETTTGDVLANDPVPAGTLVTEVNGVAVNSSGTTTIQGEYGTLTINASGQYTYTLRSGVGADHISTPDTFVYTVTAPDGSKDTASLNITPTAQAMNAVNDVSATMDLTSVHHTSVYSDTTVGVASWTTALFSSTQGSGSGTFVVDANTALHNVSLHFNVASLLALGGLTVNWTISDANGAIRSGSFSGGSLLGGSIDVPLTGLDLNAG
;
A
#
# COMPACT_ATOMS: atom_id res chain seq x y z
N ALA A 1 58.77 33.12 -14.89
CA ALA A 1 57.31 33.19 -15.06
C ALA A 1 56.76 31.83 -14.72
N GLY A 2 56.21 31.68 -13.53
CA GLY A 2 55.55 30.43 -13.14
C GLY A 2 54.24 30.31 -13.92
N THR A 3 54.07 29.22 -14.66
CA THR A 3 52.81 28.81 -15.20
C THR A 3 51.89 28.51 -14.04
N VAL A 4 50.84 29.31 -13.89
CA VAL A 4 49.72 29.00 -13.02
C VAL A 4 49.01 27.82 -13.72
N VAL A 5 49.20 26.61 -13.25
CA VAL A 5 48.40 25.47 -13.63
C VAL A 5 47.04 25.73 -12.98
N ASN A 6 46.10 26.28 -13.73
CA ASN A 6 44.70 26.25 -13.35
C ASN A 6 44.29 24.78 -13.42
N GLY A 7 44.31 24.13 -12.27
CA GLY A 7 43.74 22.79 -12.15
C GLY A 7 42.27 22.87 -12.60
N ILE A 8 41.86 21.90 -13.42
CA ILE A 8 40.44 21.74 -13.74
C ILE A 8 39.71 21.26 -12.46
N VAL A 9 38.46 21.67 -12.31
CA VAL A 9 37.61 21.22 -11.22
C VAL A 9 36.30 20.78 -11.82
N ALA A 10 36.00 19.48 -11.69
CA ALA A 10 34.66 18.95 -11.94
C ALA A 10 33.82 19.08 -10.66
N VAL A 11 32.61 19.47 -10.82
CA VAL A 11 31.65 19.70 -9.72
C VAL A 11 30.48 18.73 -9.86
N ASP A 12 30.11 18.09 -8.75
CA ASP A 12 28.99 17.16 -8.74
C ASP A 12 27.68 17.81 -9.23
N ASP A 13 26.96 17.07 -10.06
CA ASP A 13 25.67 17.46 -10.62
C ASP A 13 24.54 16.71 -9.97
N THR A 14 23.38 17.37 -9.91
CA THR A 14 22.14 16.76 -9.47
C THR A 14 21.03 17.02 -10.48
N ALA A 15 20.23 16.02 -10.76
CA ALA A 15 19.01 16.14 -11.54
C ALA A 15 17.86 15.41 -10.84
N SER A 16 16.66 15.90 -11.04
CA SER A 16 15.44 15.23 -10.61
C SER A 16 14.63 14.80 -11.82
N LEU A 17 13.97 13.67 -11.69
CA LEU A 17 13.04 13.15 -12.68
C LEU A 17 11.76 12.73 -11.98
N THR A 18 10.64 13.39 -12.27
CA THR A 18 9.33 12.94 -11.82
C THR A 18 8.75 11.99 -12.86
N PHE A 19 8.27 10.83 -12.42
CA PHE A 19 7.71 9.83 -13.32
C PHE A 19 6.30 9.41 -12.90
N ASP A 20 5.47 9.08 -13.88
CA ASP A 20 4.18 8.46 -13.68
C ASP A 20 4.32 6.96 -13.40
N THR A 21 3.28 6.39 -12.77
CA THR A 21 3.23 4.96 -12.46
C THR A 21 2.03 4.31 -13.14
N THR A 22 2.16 3.03 -13.42
CA THR A 22 1.06 2.15 -13.84
C THR A 22 0.79 1.10 -12.78
N VAL A 23 -0.48 0.73 -12.62
CA VAL A 23 -0.91 -0.35 -11.74
C VAL A 23 -1.30 -1.55 -12.57
N SER A 24 -0.72 -2.67 -12.25
CA SER A 24 -1.13 -3.98 -12.80
C SER A 24 -1.88 -4.77 -11.75
N GLU A 25 -2.93 -5.46 -12.17
CA GLU A 25 -3.71 -6.36 -11.32
C GLU A 25 -3.61 -7.79 -11.86
N VAL A 26 -3.36 -8.73 -10.96
CA VAL A 26 -3.45 -10.16 -11.23
C VAL A 26 -4.52 -10.74 -10.33
N ASN A 27 -5.54 -11.35 -10.92
CA ASN A 27 -6.57 -12.10 -10.20
C ASN A 27 -6.17 -13.58 -10.17
N ASN A 28 -5.81 -14.07 -8.99
CA ASN A 28 -5.42 -15.47 -8.78
C ASN A 28 -6.62 -16.42 -8.64
N GLY A 29 -7.84 -15.86 -8.54
CA GLY A 29 -9.06 -16.62 -8.35
C GLY A 29 -9.23 -17.16 -6.93
N ALA A 30 -10.19 -18.05 -6.78
CA ALA A 30 -10.49 -18.69 -5.49
C ALA A 30 -9.55 -19.88 -5.23
N SER A 31 -9.18 -20.06 -3.97
CA SER A 31 -8.36 -21.18 -3.50
C SER A 31 -8.75 -21.60 -2.09
N SER A 32 -8.22 -22.73 -1.61
CA SER A 32 -8.43 -23.16 -0.23
C SER A 32 -7.22 -23.92 0.30
N GLN A 33 -6.99 -23.79 1.59
CA GLN A 33 -5.96 -24.53 2.34
C GLN A 33 -6.59 -25.13 3.59
N ASN A 34 -6.07 -26.29 4.00
CA ASN A 34 -6.49 -26.94 5.24
C ASN A 34 -5.44 -26.71 6.32
N GLY A 35 -5.88 -26.33 7.50
CA GLY A 35 -5.07 -26.17 8.68
C GLY A 35 -5.67 -26.85 9.90
N PHE A 36 -4.97 -26.78 11.02
CA PHE A 36 -5.47 -27.26 12.30
C PHE A 36 -5.55 -26.09 13.29
N THR A 37 -6.60 -26.09 14.09
CA THR A 37 -6.80 -25.09 15.14
C THR A 37 -5.76 -25.30 16.25
N LEU A 38 -5.29 -24.22 16.81
CA LEU A 38 -4.47 -24.26 18.01
C LEU A 38 -5.33 -24.39 19.27
N VAL A 39 -4.83 -25.11 20.26
CA VAL A 39 -5.57 -25.43 21.48
C VAL A 39 -4.69 -25.19 22.69
N GLY A 40 -5.16 -24.34 23.60
CA GLY A 40 -4.49 -24.09 24.89
C GLY A 40 -3.17 -23.33 24.76
N ILE A 41 -2.92 -22.71 23.61
CA ILE A 41 -1.72 -21.89 23.37
C ILE A 41 -2.11 -20.42 23.56
N ASN A 42 -1.33 -19.74 24.39
CA ASN A 42 -1.46 -18.29 24.51
C ASN A 42 -0.61 -17.63 23.43
N LEU A 43 -1.28 -17.17 22.35
CA LEU A 43 -0.63 -16.48 21.26
C LEU A 43 -0.33 -15.04 21.67
N GLY A 44 0.97 -14.71 21.78
CA GLY A 44 1.45 -13.36 22.08
C GLY A 44 1.49 -12.46 20.84
N SER A 45 1.95 -11.23 21.03
CA SER A 45 2.16 -10.27 19.94
C SER A 45 3.28 -10.69 18.99
N THR A 46 4.16 -11.57 19.41
CA THR A 46 5.28 -12.11 18.62
C THR A 46 5.37 -13.62 18.76
N LEU A 47 5.73 -14.29 17.67
CA LEU A 47 5.95 -15.74 17.63
C LEU A 47 7.35 -16.02 17.08
N GLY A 48 8.11 -16.86 17.79
CA GLY A 48 9.41 -17.34 17.31
C GLY A 48 9.26 -18.42 16.22
N LEU A 49 10.28 -18.58 15.39
CA LEU A 49 10.31 -19.59 14.32
C LEU A 49 10.14 -21.02 14.85
N ASN A 50 10.62 -21.29 16.06
CA ASN A 50 10.49 -22.62 16.67
C ASN A 50 9.03 -23.10 16.81
N LEU A 51 8.08 -22.16 16.89
CA LEU A 51 6.67 -22.52 16.94
C LEU A 51 6.18 -23.07 15.60
N LEU A 52 6.75 -22.64 14.48
CA LEU A 52 6.36 -23.14 13.15
C LEU A 52 6.67 -24.63 12.98
N ASP A 53 7.75 -25.10 13.59
CA ASP A 53 8.15 -26.51 13.54
C ASP A 53 7.15 -27.40 14.29
N ASP A 54 6.44 -26.82 15.26
CA ASP A 54 5.42 -27.51 16.06
C ASP A 54 4.01 -27.40 15.44
N LEU A 55 3.82 -26.55 14.42
CA LEU A 55 2.53 -26.37 13.78
C LEU A 55 2.28 -27.46 12.74
N THR A 56 1.16 -28.12 12.85
CA THR A 56 0.67 -29.03 11.80
C THR A 56 0.00 -28.21 10.71
N ASN A 57 0.60 -28.20 9.50
CA ASN A 57 0.04 -27.56 8.32
C ASN A 57 -0.21 -26.04 8.49
N PRO A 58 0.84 -25.23 8.77
CA PRO A 58 0.67 -23.79 8.90
C PRO A 58 0.21 -23.18 7.55
N ILE A 59 -0.73 -22.25 7.63
CA ILE A 59 -1.20 -21.53 6.44
C ILE A 59 -0.37 -20.27 6.28
N ILE A 60 0.47 -20.25 5.26
CA ILE A 60 1.38 -19.15 4.95
C ILE A 60 1.06 -18.58 3.57
N TYR A 61 1.02 -17.26 3.47
CA TYR A 61 0.91 -16.51 2.23
C TYR A 61 2.08 -15.55 2.07
N ASN A 62 2.74 -15.64 0.92
CA ASN A 62 3.76 -14.69 0.51
C ASN A 62 3.15 -13.61 -0.37
N VAL A 63 3.50 -12.36 -0.09
CA VAL A 63 3.24 -11.18 -0.94
C VAL A 63 4.60 -10.66 -1.39
N GLU A 64 4.83 -10.69 -2.69
CA GLU A 64 6.11 -10.30 -3.27
C GLU A 64 6.40 -8.82 -3.03
N GLU A 65 7.67 -8.48 -2.92
CA GLU A 65 8.12 -7.09 -2.80
C GLU A 65 7.64 -6.28 -4.01
N GLY A 66 7.22 -5.04 -3.79
CA GLY A 66 6.62 -4.20 -4.83
C GLY A 66 5.15 -4.51 -5.13
N THR A 67 4.55 -5.44 -4.40
CA THR A 67 3.14 -5.79 -4.59
C THR A 67 2.31 -5.61 -3.33
N THR A 68 1.01 -5.50 -3.52
CA THR A 68 0.01 -5.56 -2.47
C THR A 68 -1.04 -6.61 -2.86
N ARG A 69 -1.44 -7.43 -1.91
CA ARG A 69 -2.41 -8.50 -2.13
C ARG A 69 -3.69 -8.21 -1.35
N THR A 70 -4.82 -8.19 -2.05
CA THR A 70 -6.15 -8.09 -1.44
C THR A 70 -6.82 -9.44 -1.51
N MET A 71 -7.18 -10.00 -0.35
CA MET A 71 -7.80 -11.31 -0.23
C MET A 71 -9.11 -11.20 0.53
N THR A 72 -10.16 -11.85 0.03
CA THR A 72 -11.38 -12.10 0.81
C THR A 72 -11.36 -13.56 1.25
N ILE A 73 -11.29 -13.77 2.56
CA ILE A 73 -11.16 -15.09 3.18
C ILE A 73 -12.39 -15.49 3.99
N GLN A 74 -12.57 -16.77 4.13
CA GLN A 74 -13.60 -17.39 4.96
C GLN A 74 -13.09 -18.72 5.50
N ALA A 75 -13.32 -19.02 6.78
CA ALA A 75 -12.97 -20.32 7.34
C ALA A 75 -14.19 -21.17 7.58
N SER A 76 -14.02 -22.49 7.46
CA SER A 76 -15.04 -23.47 7.82
C SER A 76 -14.44 -24.62 8.60
N VAL A 77 -15.22 -25.09 9.56
CA VAL A 77 -14.93 -26.27 10.36
C VAL A 77 -16.05 -27.29 10.13
N GLY A 78 -15.68 -28.51 9.77
CA GLY A 78 -16.62 -29.64 9.63
C GLY A 78 -16.59 -30.59 10.82
N GLY A 79 -17.59 -31.45 10.94
CA GLY A 79 -17.63 -32.49 11.96
C GLY A 79 -18.18 -32.04 13.33
N VAL A 80 -17.91 -32.80 14.36
CA VAL A 80 -18.39 -32.54 15.73
C VAL A 80 -17.46 -31.53 16.41
N ALA A 81 -17.60 -30.27 16.08
CA ALA A 81 -16.99 -29.19 16.87
C ALA A 81 -17.94 -28.86 18.03
N LEU A 82 -17.57 -29.24 19.24
CA LEU A 82 -18.44 -29.07 20.41
C LEU A 82 -18.49 -27.60 20.81
N ALA A 83 -19.39 -26.83 20.20
CA ALA A 83 -19.74 -25.44 20.54
C ALA A 83 -18.50 -24.54 20.79
N SER A 84 -17.54 -24.55 19.87
CA SER A 84 -16.28 -23.82 20.01
C SER A 84 -16.31 -22.48 19.28
N VAL A 85 -15.60 -21.51 19.82
CA VAL A 85 -15.33 -20.20 19.24
C VAL A 85 -13.84 -20.07 18.99
N PHE A 86 -13.49 -19.59 17.80
CA PHE A 86 -12.10 -19.45 17.38
C PHE A 86 -11.80 -18.00 17.00
N ASP A 87 -10.64 -17.53 17.41
CA ASP A 87 -10.05 -16.28 17.00
C ASP A 87 -9.11 -16.53 15.81
N LEU A 88 -9.16 -15.63 14.82
CA LEU A 88 -8.18 -15.61 13.75
C LEU A 88 -7.05 -14.65 14.13
N TYR A 89 -5.83 -15.16 14.08
CA TYR A 89 -4.61 -14.39 14.21
C TYR A 89 -3.89 -14.33 12.87
N VAL A 90 -3.48 -13.13 12.47
CA VAL A 90 -2.61 -12.91 11.31
C VAL A 90 -1.31 -12.29 11.79
N TYR A 91 -0.22 -12.94 11.48
CA TYR A 91 1.13 -12.49 11.78
C TYR A 91 1.87 -12.18 10.49
N LYS A 92 2.79 -11.21 10.55
CA LYS A 92 3.72 -10.90 9.48
C LYS A 92 5.14 -11.20 9.95
N PHE A 93 5.94 -11.83 9.09
CA PHE A 93 7.35 -12.09 9.39
C PHE A 93 8.16 -10.80 9.37
N ASN A 94 8.96 -10.58 10.41
CA ASN A 94 9.90 -9.49 10.52
C ASN A 94 11.32 -10.02 10.31
N ASN A 95 11.94 -9.65 9.21
CA ASN A 95 13.29 -10.07 8.83
C ASN A 95 14.37 -9.56 9.80
N ALA A 96 14.16 -8.43 10.47
CA ALA A 96 15.14 -7.86 11.39
C ALA A 96 15.18 -8.61 12.73
N THR A 97 14.02 -9.02 13.24
CA THR A 97 13.89 -9.74 14.50
C THR A 97 13.85 -11.27 14.35
N GLN A 98 13.67 -11.75 13.11
CA GLN A 98 13.48 -13.17 12.80
C GLN A 98 12.29 -13.79 13.55
N THR A 99 11.21 -13.02 13.68
CA THR A 99 9.99 -13.41 14.38
C THR A 99 8.75 -13.03 13.55
N PHE A 100 7.65 -13.73 13.80
CA PHE A 100 6.35 -13.35 13.31
C PHE A 100 5.70 -12.36 14.28
N GLU A 101 5.34 -11.17 13.80
CA GLU A 101 4.69 -10.11 14.56
C GLU A 101 3.19 -10.06 14.24
N GLN A 102 2.37 -9.98 15.27
CA GLN A 102 0.92 -9.92 15.12
C GLN A 102 0.51 -8.61 14.44
N VAL A 103 -0.16 -8.72 13.30
CA VAL A 103 -0.68 -7.57 12.54
C VAL A 103 -2.20 -7.47 12.63
N ARG A 104 -2.90 -8.57 12.96
CA ARG A 104 -4.35 -8.58 13.10
C ARG A 104 -4.85 -9.70 14.00
N VAL A 105 -5.93 -9.42 14.73
CA VAL A 105 -6.74 -10.43 15.44
C VAL A 105 -8.22 -10.17 15.17
N GLU A 106 -8.94 -11.20 14.80
CA GLU A 106 -10.39 -11.21 14.70
C GLU A 106 -10.96 -12.13 15.79
N SER A 107 -11.43 -11.54 16.88
CA SER A 107 -11.96 -12.29 18.02
C SER A 107 -13.31 -12.89 17.71
N GLY A 108 -13.48 -14.17 18.01
CA GLY A 108 -14.72 -14.92 17.78
C GLY A 108 -15.12 -15.02 16.31
N TRP A 109 -14.14 -14.94 15.40
CA TRP A 109 -14.36 -14.91 13.97
C TRP A 109 -15.04 -16.16 13.42
N LEU A 110 -14.66 -17.33 13.90
CA LEU A 110 -15.29 -18.59 13.53
C LEU A 110 -16.09 -19.14 14.73
N ARG A 111 -17.38 -19.36 14.54
CA ARG A 111 -18.24 -20.01 15.53
C ARG A 111 -18.69 -21.35 14.99
N ALA A 112 -18.36 -22.41 15.69
CA ALA A 112 -18.69 -23.77 15.32
C ALA A 112 -19.67 -24.37 16.33
N PRO A 113 -21.00 -24.36 16.06
CA PRO A 113 -21.96 -25.17 16.81
C PRO A 113 -21.70 -26.66 16.57
N LEU A 114 -22.49 -27.51 17.21
CA LEU A 114 -22.29 -28.99 17.32
C LEU A 114 -21.94 -29.73 16.01
N LEU A 115 -22.27 -29.19 14.84
CA LEU A 115 -22.09 -29.86 13.54
C LEU A 115 -21.16 -29.11 12.57
N GLY A 116 -20.30 -28.25 13.10
CA GLY A 116 -19.42 -27.41 12.28
C GLY A 116 -19.92 -25.97 12.16
N GLY A 117 -19.21 -25.14 11.41
CA GLY A 117 -19.56 -23.74 11.22
C GLY A 117 -18.71 -23.08 10.16
N THR A 118 -19.16 -21.89 9.74
CA THR A 118 -18.47 -21.06 8.75
C THR A 118 -18.35 -19.64 9.30
N SER A 119 -17.18 -19.02 9.15
CA SER A 119 -16.96 -17.64 9.59
C SER A 119 -17.67 -16.64 8.67
N PRO A 120 -17.86 -15.39 9.11
CA PRO A 120 -18.07 -14.29 8.18
C PRO A 120 -16.90 -14.19 7.17
N GLN A 121 -17.16 -13.55 6.03
CA GLN A 121 -16.10 -13.17 5.10
C GLN A 121 -15.26 -12.04 5.69
N LEU A 122 -13.96 -12.06 5.43
CA LEU A 122 -13.01 -11.07 5.88
C LEU A 122 -12.12 -10.66 4.71
N THR A 123 -12.10 -9.36 4.40
CA THR A 123 -11.20 -8.81 3.41
C THR A 123 -9.93 -8.28 4.09
N LEU A 124 -8.80 -8.69 3.56
CA LEU A 124 -7.46 -8.34 4.03
C LEU A 124 -6.69 -7.65 2.90
N ASN A 125 -6.02 -6.54 3.23
CA ASN A 125 -5.06 -5.89 2.37
C ASN A 125 -3.66 -6.12 2.95
N LEU A 126 -2.86 -6.88 2.24
CA LEU A 126 -1.56 -7.35 2.70
C LEU A 126 -0.45 -6.70 1.86
N PRO A 127 0.33 -5.76 2.42
CA PRO A 127 1.58 -5.30 1.83
C PRO A 127 2.59 -6.44 1.66
N ALA A 128 3.66 -6.21 0.92
CA ALA A 128 4.75 -7.17 0.74
C ALA A 128 5.22 -7.78 2.07
N GLY A 129 5.42 -9.09 2.08
CA GLY A 129 5.87 -9.85 3.24
C GLY A 129 5.30 -11.27 3.31
N GLU A 130 5.76 -12.02 4.27
CA GLU A 130 5.27 -13.37 4.58
C GLU A 130 4.26 -13.31 5.73
N TYR A 131 3.09 -13.91 5.53
CA TYR A 131 1.98 -13.88 6.49
C TYR A 131 1.58 -15.28 6.93
N LEU A 132 1.49 -15.46 8.25
CA LEU A 132 1.03 -16.68 8.90
C LEU A 132 -0.39 -16.48 9.43
N PHE A 133 -1.29 -17.39 9.08
CA PHE A 133 -2.69 -17.41 9.51
C PHE A 133 -2.93 -18.55 10.48
N LEU A 134 -3.42 -18.22 11.67
CA LEU A 134 -3.69 -19.19 12.72
C LEU A 134 -5.10 -19.03 13.27
N LEU A 135 -5.81 -20.14 13.42
CA LEU A 135 -7.05 -20.19 14.21
C LEU A 135 -6.74 -20.77 15.59
N ASN A 136 -7.04 -20.01 16.63
CA ASN A 136 -6.87 -20.42 18.02
C ASN A 136 -8.22 -20.50 18.72
N THR A 137 -8.38 -21.50 19.58
CA THR A 137 -9.59 -21.68 20.35
C THR A 137 -9.69 -20.59 21.41
N ALA A 138 -10.73 -19.73 21.29
CA ALA A 138 -11.04 -18.68 22.26
C ALA A 138 -11.88 -19.23 23.43
N SER A 139 -12.83 -20.11 23.12
CA SER A 139 -13.68 -20.74 24.15
C SER A 139 -14.32 -22.02 23.60
N GLY A 140 -14.74 -22.91 24.48
CA GLY A 140 -15.36 -24.18 24.14
C GLY A 140 -14.51 -25.39 24.47
N ILE A 141 -14.86 -26.55 23.93
CA ILE A 141 -14.10 -27.79 24.13
C ILE A 141 -12.88 -27.78 23.25
N THR A 142 -11.74 -27.93 23.88
CA THR A 142 -10.41 -27.83 23.28
C THR A 142 -10.00 -29.18 22.66
N ALA A 143 -10.39 -29.42 21.42
CA ALA A 143 -9.83 -30.50 20.62
C ALA A 143 -9.16 -29.92 19.36
N LEU A 144 -8.02 -30.48 18.98
CA LEU A 144 -7.38 -30.15 17.72
C LEU A 144 -8.39 -30.43 16.60
N THR A 145 -8.78 -29.41 15.86
CA THR A 145 -9.82 -29.51 14.85
C THR A 145 -9.27 -29.05 13.50
N ALA A 146 -9.47 -29.85 12.48
CA ALA A 146 -9.13 -29.46 11.12
C ALA A 146 -10.12 -28.36 10.65
N TYR A 147 -9.59 -27.34 9.97
CA TYR A 147 -10.39 -26.31 9.32
C TYR A 147 -9.94 -26.11 7.88
N THR A 148 -10.82 -25.57 7.07
CA THR A 148 -10.50 -25.09 5.72
C THR A 148 -10.54 -23.56 5.72
N LEU A 149 -9.45 -22.93 5.33
CA LEU A 149 -9.41 -21.52 4.99
C LEU A 149 -9.62 -21.38 3.48
N SER A 150 -10.72 -20.80 3.10
CA SER A 150 -11.06 -20.52 1.70
C SER A 150 -10.71 -19.07 1.39
N VAL A 151 -10.00 -18.85 0.31
CA VAL A 151 -9.82 -17.56 -0.32
C VAL A 151 -10.85 -17.45 -1.42
N LEU A 152 -11.78 -16.54 -1.26
CA LEU A 152 -12.91 -16.35 -2.19
C LEU A 152 -12.54 -15.41 -3.33
N GLN A 153 -11.71 -14.42 -3.02
CA GLN A 153 -11.14 -13.46 -3.97
C GLN A 153 -9.68 -13.23 -3.61
N ASP A 154 -8.84 -13.14 -4.62
CA ASP A 154 -7.39 -12.98 -4.47
C ASP A 154 -6.85 -12.13 -5.61
N HIS A 155 -6.50 -10.90 -5.29
CA HIS A 155 -6.02 -9.91 -6.24
C HIS A 155 -4.65 -9.41 -5.79
N VAL A 156 -3.68 -9.46 -6.70
CA VAL A 156 -2.33 -8.92 -6.49
C VAL A 156 -2.16 -7.69 -7.37
N TYR A 157 -1.74 -6.60 -6.76
CA TYR A 157 -1.50 -5.33 -7.42
C TYR A 157 -0.02 -4.99 -7.36
N SER A 158 0.53 -4.52 -8.48
CA SER A 158 1.89 -3.98 -8.56
C SER A 158 1.88 -2.58 -9.13
N VAL A 159 2.79 -1.74 -8.64
CA VAL A 159 2.95 -0.36 -9.10
C VAL A 159 4.33 -0.23 -9.73
N ALA A 160 4.37 0.10 -11.00
CA ALA A 160 5.62 0.19 -11.75
C ALA A 160 5.75 1.53 -12.47
N SER A 161 6.99 1.95 -12.69
CA SER A 161 7.31 3.19 -13.40
C SER A 161 6.88 3.14 -14.87
N ILE A 162 6.42 4.28 -15.37
CA ILE A 162 6.35 4.57 -16.79
C ILE A 162 7.68 5.24 -17.20
N SER A 163 8.15 4.94 -18.41
CA SER A 163 9.40 5.53 -18.91
C SER A 163 9.26 7.04 -19.06
N GLU A 164 10.18 7.76 -18.45
CA GLU A 164 10.29 9.21 -18.50
C GLU A 164 11.75 9.63 -18.76
N THR A 165 11.94 10.87 -19.21
CA THR A 165 13.26 11.39 -19.55
C THR A 165 13.57 12.71 -18.89
N THR A 166 14.85 12.90 -18.52
CA THR A 166 15.38 14.22 -18.15
C THR A 166 16.67 14.48 -18.92
N THR A 167 16.99 15.74 -19.17
CA THR A 167 18.17 16.17 -19.91
C THR A 167 18.95 17.20 -19.12
N GLY A 168 20.24 17.30 -19.39
CA GLY A 168 21.09 18.31 -18.77
C GLY A 168 22.48 18.35 -19.42
N ASP A 169 23.38 19.08 -18.79
CA ASP A 169 24.76 19.25 -19.20
C ASP A 169 25.65 19.21 -17.95
N VAL A 170 26.48 18.18 -17.84
CA VAL A 170 27.37 17.99 -16.67
C VAL A 170 28.56 18.97 -16.64
N LEU A 171 28.83 19.71 -17.72
CA LEU A 171 29.87 20.74 -17.75
C LEU A 171 29.34 22.13 -17.44
N ALA A 172 28.01 22.29 -17.25
CA ALA A 172 27.39 23.61 -17.12
C ALA A 172 27.83 24.38 -15.86
N ASN A 173 28.13 23.70 -14.77
CA ASN A 173 28.56 24.23 -13.49
C ASN A 173 30.06 24.04 -13.23
N ASP A 174 30.79 23.42 -14.17
CA ASP A 174 32.21 23.11 -14.05
C ASP A 174 33.07 24.31 -14.42
N PRO A 175 33.96 24.79 -13.55
CA PRO A 175 34.95 25.84 -13.88
C PRO A 175 36.14 25.23 -14.69
N VAL A 176 35.85 24.77 -15.90
CA VAL A 176 36.84 24.12 -16.78
C VAL A 176 37.21 24.97 -17.98
N PRO A 177 38.42 24.83 -18.52
CA PRO A 177 38.85 25.52 -19.75
C PRO A 177 37.97 25.16 -20.96
N ALA A 178 37.84 26.12 -21.88
CA ALA A 178 37.18 25.83 -23.17
C ALA A 178 37.84 24.66 -23.89
N GLY A 179 37.05 23.75 -24.43
CA GLY A 179 37.52 22.54 -25.08
C GLY A 179 37.75 21.35 -24.14
N THR A 180 37.40 21.48 -22.86
CA THR A 180 37.29 20.33 -21.94
C THR A 180 36.19 19.40 -22.39
N LEU A 181 36.44 18.10 -22.34
CA LEU A 181 35.50 17.06 -22.77
C LEU A 181 35.26 16.04 -21.66
N VAL A 182 34.08 15.51 -21.61
CA VAL A 182 33.75 14.28 -20.84
C VAL A 182 34.38 13.12 -21.63
N THR A 183 35.27 12.39 -21.00
CA THR A 183 36.03 11.32 -21.65
C THR A 183 35.65 9.92 -21.17
N GLU A 184 35.03 9.81 -20.01
CA GLU A 184 34.65 8.53 -19.40
C GLU A 184 33.45 8.72 -18.50
N VAL A 185 32.55 7.71 -18.42
CA VAL A 185 31.46 7.64 -17.46
C VAL A 185 31.37 6.19 -16.95
N ASN A 186 31.39 5.99 -15.62
CA ASN A 186 31.38 4.67 -14.98
C ASN A 186 32.40 3.68 -15.58
N GLY A 187 33.59 4.16 -15.94
CA GLY A 187 34.63 3.33 -16.57
C GLY A 187 34.45 3.07 -18.07
N VAL A 188 33.41 3.62 -18.68
CA VAL A 188 33.14 3.49 -20.12
C VAL A 188 33.60 4.76 -20.85
N ALA A 189 34.45 4.60 -21.88
CA ALA A 189 34.91 5.72 -22.66
C ALA A 189 33.76 6.38 -23.45
N VAL A 190 33.71 7.72 -23.39
CA VAL A 190 32.71 8.51 -24.11
C VAL A 190 33.17 8.72 -25.57
N ASN A 191 32.27 8.50 -26.51
CA ASN A 191 32.56 8.69 -27.94
C ASN A 191 32.79 10.19 -28.24
N SER A 192 33.90 10.51 -28.82
CA SER A 192 34.31 11.90 -29.13
C SER A 192 33.46 12.57 -30.22
N SER A 193 32.75 11.81 -31.04
CA SER A 193 31.98 12.32 -32.19
C SER A 193 30.51 11.91 -32.19
N GLY A 194 30.03 11.32 -31.09
CA GLY A 194 28.68 10.85 -30.99
C GLY A 194 28.22 10.77 -29.53
N THR A 195 27.26 9.92 -29.26
CA THR A 195 26.76 9.64 -27.91
C THR A 195 27.23 8.28 -27.43
N THR A 196 27.34 8.14 -26.12
CA THR A 196 27.63 6.87 -25.44
C THR A 196 26.51 6.57 -24.47
N THR A 197 26.07 5.34 -24.45
CA THR A 197 24.97 4.87 -23.59
C THR A 197 25.52 4.08 -22.41
N ILE A 198 25.16 4.48 -21.21
CA ILE A 198 25.57 3.89 -19.92
C ILE A 198 24.33 3.35 -19.22
N GLN A 199 24.37 2.11 -18.78
CA GLN A 199 23.32 1.52 -17.99
C GLN A 199 23.46 1.98 -16.54
N GLY A 200 22.40 2.54 -15.98
CA GLY A 200 22.25 2.84 -14.57
C GLY A 200 21.42 1.77 -13.84
N GLU A 201 21.17 2.00 -12.56
CA GLU A 201 20.38 1.10 -11.74
C GLU A 201 18.91 1.10 -12.18
N TYR A 202 18.32 2.28 -12.37
CA TYR A 202 16.90 2.43 -12.73
C TYR A 202 16.69 2.83 -14.19
N GLY A 203 17.69 3.38 -14.85
CA GLY A 203 17.54 3.94 -16.18
C GLY A 203 18.80 3.82 -17.04
N THR A 204 18.80 4.59 -18.11
CA THR A 204 19.89 4.61 -19.08
C THR A 204 20.31 6.05 -19.32
N LEU A 205 21.58 6.35 -19.15
CA LEU A 205 22.20 7.63 -19.49
C LEU A 205 22.76 7.58 -20.90
N THR A 206 22.40 8.52 -21.75
CA THR A 206 23.05 8.77 -23.05
C THR A 206 23.73 10.12 -22.95
N ILE A 207 25.07 10.14 -23.15
CA ILE A 207 25.90 11.34 -22.99
C ILE A 207 26.84 11.52 -24.17
N ASN A 208 27.14 12.76 -24.52
CA ASN A 208 28.18 13.09 -25.52
C ASN A 208 29.41 13.72 -24.85
N ALA A 209 30.48 13.86 -25.63
CA ALA A 209 31.73 14.40 -25.12
C ALA A 209 31.65 15.88 -24.69
N SER A 210 30.66 16.65 -25.12
CA SER A 210 30.44 18.03 -24.68
C SER A 210 29.64 18.14 -23.36
N GLY A 211 29.34 17.02 -22.70
CA GLY A 211 28.67 16.99 -21.41
C GLY A 211 27.14 16.91 -21.45
N GLN A 212 26.54 17.09 -22.63
CA GLN A 212 25.09 17.01 -22.78
C GLN A 212 24.61 15.57 -22.63
N TYR A 213 23.58 15.36 -21.81
CA TYR A 213 23.03 14.05 -21.54
C TYR A 213 21.50 14.01 -21.64
N THR A 214 21.01 12.81 -21.86
CA THR A 214 19.63 12.41 -21.68
C THR A 214 19.62 11.17 -20.80
N TYR A 215 18.89 11.24 -19.70
CA TYR A 215 18.59 10.07 -18.88
C TYR A 215 17.17 9.61 -19.15
N THR A 216 17.00 8.31 -19.36
CA THR A 216 15.71 7.66 -19.60
C THR A 216 15.46 6.62 -18.51
N LEU A 217 14.46 6.83 -17.67
CA LEU A 217 14.01 5.85 -16.71
C LEU A 217 13.41 4.64 -17.44
N ARG A 218 13.76 3.43 -17.04
CA ARG A 218 13.13 2.21 -17.57
C ARG A 218 11.69 2.11 -17.10
N SER A 219 10.80 1.65 -17.99
CA SER A 219 9.45 1.25 -17.61
C SER A 219 9.48 -0.08 -16.86
N GLY A 220 8.52 -0.29 -15.96
CA GLY A 220 8.37 -1.54 -15.23
C GLY A 220 9.27 -1.69 -14.00
N VAL A 221 10.01 -0.64 -13.60
CA VAL A 221 10.73 -0.65 -12.32
C VAL A 221 9.72 -0.47 -11.21
N GLY A 222 9.72 -1.35 -10.21
CA GLY A 222 8.88 -1.20 -9.03
C GLY A 222 9.14 0.15 -8.35
N ALA A 223 8.09 0.92 -8.10
CA ALA A 223 8.24 2.27 -7.56
C ALA A 223 8.85 2.28 -6.14
N ASP A 224 8.67 1.21 -5.39
CA ASP A 224 9.27 0.96 -4.08
C ASP A 224 10.76 0.57 -4.13
N HIS A 225 11.25 0.11 -5.28
CA HIS A 225 12.66 -0.20 -5.49
C HIS A 225 13.51 1.05 -5.78
N ILE A 226 12.87 2.16 -6.17
CA ILE A 226 13.55 3.43 -6.45
C ILE A 226 13.72 4.19 -5.12
N SER A 227 14.79 3.89 -4.40
CA SER A 227 15.05 4.42 -3.04
C SER A 227 16.27 5.31 -2.95
N THR A 228 17.13 5.29 -3.95
CA THR A 228 18.40 6.04 -4.00
C THR A 228 18.55 6.74 -5.35
N PRO A 229 19.39 7.77 -5.47
CA PRO A 229 19.73 8.33 -6.77
C PRO A 229 20.44 7.32 -7.67
N ASP A 230 20.18 7.38 -8.97
CA ASP A 230 20.99 6.70 -9.99
C ASP A 230 22.26 7.55 -10.22
N THR A 231 23.43 6.99 -9.95
CA THR A 231 24.68 7.74 -9.88
C THR A 231 25.63 7.36 -11.01
N PHE A 232 26.13 8.38 -11.71
CA PHE A 232 27.09 8.23 -12.81
C PHE A 232 28.35 9.06 -12.51
N VAL A 233 29.48 8.38 -12.29
CA VAL A 233 30.77 9.04 -12.10
C VAL A 233 31.37 9.34 -13.45
N TYR A 234 31.63 10.62 -13.75
CA TYR A 234 32.23 11.03 -15.01
C TYR A 234 33.62 11.63 -14.85
N THR A 235 34.44 11.49 -15.86
CA THR A 235 35.79 12.06 -15.94
C THR A 235 35.82 13.11 -17.03
N VAL A 236 36.29 14.31 -16.68
CA VAL A 236 36.55 15.40 -17.62
C VAL A 236 38.06 15.46 -17.95
N THR A 237 38.37 15.78 -19.19
CA THR A 237 39.75 15.95 -19.64
C THR A 237 39.90 17.27 -20.39
N ALA A 238 40.77 18.14 -19.90
CA ALA A 238 41.07 19.41 -20.52
C ALA A 238 42.03 19.26 -21.73
N PRO A 239 42.15 20.29 -22.60
CA PRO A 239 43.03 20.24 -23.75
C PRO A 239 44.51 20.02 -23.43
N ASP A 240 44.96 20.36 -22.22
CA ASP A 240 46.33 20.13 -21.74
C ASP A 240 46.54 18.71 -21.17
N GLY A 241 45.51 17.87 -21.18
CA GLY A 241 45.50 16.51 -20.65
C GLY A 241 45.25 16.37 -19.17
N SER A 242 45.03 17.47 -18.45
CA SER A 242 44.59 17.40 -17.02
C SER A 242 43.20 16.79 -16.90
N LYS A 243 42.97 16.06 -15.81
CA LYS A 243 41.71 15.31 -15.56
C LYS A 243 41.20 15.60 -14.19
N ASP A 244 39.88 15.55 -14.08
CA ASP A 244 39.16 15.52 -12.80
C ASP A 244 37.90 14.68 -12.93
N THR A 245 37.30 14.34 -11.80
CA THR A 245 36.09 13.48 -11.74
C THR A 245 35.03 14.10 -10.86
N ALA A 246 33.77 13.94 -11.29
CA ALA A 246 32.60 14.29 -10.50
C ALA A 246 31.47 13.28 -10.72
N SER A 247 30.38 13.45 -10.05
CA SER A 247 29.23 12.55 -10.10
C SER A 247 27.97 13.29 -10.56
N LEU A 248 27.25 12.68 -11.49
CA LEU A 248 25.89 13.04 -11.82
C LEU A 248 24.92 12.15 -11.02
N ASN A 249 24.15 12.74 -10.13
CA ASN A 249 23.16 12.06 -9.30
C ASN A 249 21.76 12.40 -9.79
N ILE A 250 21.06 11.42 -10.34
CA ILE A 250 19.69 11.57 -10.84
C ILE A 250 18.74 10.91 -9.86
N THR A 251 17.80 11.70 -9.31
CA THR A 251 16.82 11.22 -8.35
C THR A 251 15.46 11.05 -9.03
N PRO A 252 15.09 9.83 -9.44
CA PRO A 252 13.74 9.57 -9.91
C PRO A 252 12.78 9.61 -8.72
N THR A 253 11.63 10.28 -8.90
CA THR A 253 10.60 10.40 -7.87
C THR A 253 9.25 10.09 -8.51
N ALA A 254 8.53 9.12 -7.96
CA ALA A 254 7.18 8.85 -8.41
C ALA A 254 6.30 10.09 -8.20
N GLN A 255 5.52 10.43 -9.22
CA GLN A 255 4.56 11.51 -9.10
C GLN A 255 3.57 11.15 -7.99
N ALA A 256 3.40 12.06 -7.01
CA ALA A 256 2.38 11.87 -6.00
C ALA A 256 1.02 11.77 -6.68
N MET A 257 0.33 10.67 -6.45
CA MET A 257 -1.06 10.56 -6.89
C MET A 257 -1.88 11.56 -6.07
N ASN A 258 -2.12 12.71 -6.65
CA ASN A 258 -3.14 13.59 -6.17
C ASN A 258 -4.47 12.99 -6.62
N ALA A 259 -5.21 12.39 -5.71
CA ALA A 259 -6.62 12.15 -5.92
C ALA A 259 -7.30 13.52 -6.02
N VAL A 260 -7.32 14.07 -7.23
CA VAL A 260 -7.98 15.34 -7.51
C VAL A 260 -9.48 15.07 -7.40
N ASN A 261 -10.08 15.55 -6.33
CA ASN A 261 -11.51 15.81 -6.13
C ASN A 261 -12.54 14.69 -6.40
N ASP A 262 -12.13 13.45 -6.69
CA ASP A 262 -13.10 12.39 -6.98
C ASP A 262 -13.29 11.40 -5.84
N VAL A 263 -12.64 11.60 -4.72
CA VAL A 263 -12.88 10.77 -3.55
C VAL A 263 -14.00 11.39 -2.74
N SER A 264 -15.20 10.95 -3.04
CA SER A 264 -16.35 11.24 -2.20
C SER A 264 -16.66 10.04 -1.33
N ALA A 265 -16.59 10.23 0.00
CA ALA A 265 -17.35 9.37 0.88
C ALA A 265 -18.76 9.94 0.91
N THR A 266 -19.68 9.31 0.21
CA THR A 266 -21.10 9.63 0.34
C THR A 266 -21.67 8.81 1.50
N MET A 267 -22.30 9.46 2.43
CA MET A 267 -23.03 8.81 3.49
C MET A 267 -24.51 8.86 3.13
N ASP A 268 -25.03 7.72 2.71
CA ASP A 268 -26.46 7.55 2.49
C ASP A 268 -27.11 7.05 3.76
N LEU A 269 -28.04 7.82 4.27
CA LEU A 269 -28.83 7.42 5.43
C LEU A 269 -30.14 6.81 4.93
N THR A 270 -30.25 5.49 5.04
CA THR A 270 -31.47 4.78 4.68
C THR A 270 -32.32 4.56 5.91
N SER A 271 -33.54 5.03 5.90
CA SER A 271 -34.52 4.77 6.95
C SER A 271 -35.64 3.86 6.46
N VAL A 272 -35.98 2.87 7.26
CA VAL A 272 -37.19 2.05 7.05
C VAL A 272 -38.19 2.46 8.06
N HIS A 273 -39.25 3.14 7.64
CA HIS A 273 -40.38 3.48 8.49
C HIS A 273 -41.56 2.53 8.26
N HIS A 274 -42.38 2.31 9.28
CA HIS A 274 -43.58 1.44 9.25
C HIS A 274 -44.62 1.81 8.18
N THR A 275 -44.53 2.95 7.56
CA THR A 275 -45.41 3.41 6.47
C THR A 275 -44.69 3.47 5.10
N SER A 276 -43.62 2.67 4.92
CA SER A 276 -42.99 2.45 3.62
C SER A 276 -42.45 3.69 2.90
N VAL A 277 -41.96 4.68 3.61
CA VAL A 277 -41.16 5.72 2.99
C VAL A 277 -39.68 5.34 3.13
N TYR A 278 -39.10 4.85 2.04
CA TYR A 278 -37.68 4.66 1.92
C TYR A 278 -37.07 6.00 1.49
N SER A 279 -36.05 6.46 2.17
CA SER A 279 -35.38 7.71 1.86
C SER A 279 -33.87 7.51 1.88
N ASP A 280 -33.25 7.74 0.75
CA ASP A 280 -31.80 7.85 0.61
C ASP A 280 -31.39 9.32 0.56
N THR A 281 -30.48 9.72 1.41
CA THR A 281 -29.98 11.10 1.44
C THR A 281 -28.46 11.10 1.53
N THR A 282 -27.81 11.75 0.59
CA THR A 282 -26.38 12.01 0.67
C THR A 282 -26.15 13.14 1.66
N VAL A 283 -25.48 12.82 2.79
CA VAL A 283 -25.34 13.75 3.92
C VAL A 283 -23.95 14.37 4.03
N GLY A 284 -22.97 13.91 3.25
CA GLY A 284 -21.66 14.55 3.28
C GLY A 284 -20.66 13.95 2.32
N VAL A 285 -19.62 14.72 2.05
CA VAL A 285 -18.49 14.34 1.22
C VAL A 285 -17.21 14.62 2.00
N ALA A 286 -16.34 13.65 2.07
CA ALA A 286 -14.98 13.81 2.59
C ALA A 286 -13.97 13.61 1.47
N SER A 287 -12.92 14.44 1.46
CA SER A 287 -11.83 14.29 0.51
C SER A 287 -10.51 14.11 1.24
N TRP A 288 -9.63 13.31 0.68
CA TRP A 288 -8.26 13.11 1.18
C TRP A 288 -7.30 12.92 0.02
N THR A 289 -6.02 13.18 0.27
CA THR A 289 -4.96 12.90 -0.69
C THR A 289 -4.13 11.72 -0.18
N THR A 290 -3.77 10.81 -1.07
CA THR A 290 -2.86 9.71 -0.75
C THR A 290 -1.59 9.85 -1.59
N ALA A 291 -0.42 9.74 -0.96
CA ALA A 291 0.82 9.50 -1.67
C ALA A 291 1.13 8.00 -1.66
N LEU A 292 1.90 7.52 -2.62
CA LEU A 292 2.13 6.11 -2.89
C LEU A 292 2.58 5.28 -1.66
N PHE A 293 3.14 5.91 -0.64
CA PHE A 293 3.66 5.26 0.57
C PHE A 293 3.40 6.06 1.85
N SER A 294 2.48 7.02 1.82
CA SER A 294 2.09 7.78 3.01
C SER A 294 0.58 7.80 3.18
N SER A 295 0.12 7.61 4.42
CA SER A 295 -1.27 7.84 4.78
C SER A 295 -1.50 9.33 5.02
N THR A 296 -2.48 9.92 4.37
CA THR A 296 -2.99 11.25 4.71
C THR A 296 -4.35 11.12 5.37
N GLN A 297 -4.65 12.05 6.26
CA GLN A 297 -5.95 12.13 6.90
C GLN A 297 -6.81 13.13 6.13
N GLY A 298 -8.03 12.73 5.84
CA GLY A 298 -9.07 13.61 5.33
C GLY A 298 -10.25 13.64 6.30
N SER A 299 -11.03 14.68 6.25
CA SER A 299 -12.26 14.81 7.02
C SER A 299 -13.36 15.44 6.17
N GLY A 300 -14.57 15.07 6.45
CA GLY A 300 -15.76 15.67 5.86
C GLY A 300 -16.90 15.64 6.86
N SER A 301 -17.86 16.52 6.67
CA SER A 301 -19.06 16.55 7.48
C SER A 301 -20.25 16.87 6.59
N GLY A 302 -21.43 16.41 7.01
CA GLY A 302 -22.69 16.74 6.38
C GLY A 302 -23.78 16.72 7.41
N THR A 303 -24.90 17.30 7.08
CA THR A 303 -26.07 17.39 7.96
C THR A 303 -27.29 16.79 7.25
N PHE A 304 -28.12 16.14 8.01
CA PHE A 304 -29.45 15.73 7.60
C PHE A 304 -30.46 16.14 8.67
N VAL A 305 -31.69 16.29 8.29
CA VAL A 305 -32.78 16.71 9.18
C VAL A 305 -33.78 15.58 9.28
N VAL A 306 -34.15 15.24 10.48
CA VAL A 306 -35.32 14.38 10.75
C VAL A 306 -36.51 15.30 10.92
N ASP A 307 -37.49 15.19 10.04
CA ASP A 307 -38.65 16.08 10.03
C ASP A 307 -39.45 16.00 11.30
N ALA A 308 -40.11 17.09 11.64
CA ALA A 308 -40.98 17.14 12.83
C ALA A 308 -42.03 16.03 12.78
N ASN A 309 -42.22 15.35 13.92
CA ASN A 309 -43.14 14.20 14.09
C ASN A 309 -42.72 12.92 13.32
N THR A 310 -41.47 12.83 12.89
CA THR A 310 -40.89 11.60 12.31
C THR A 310 -39.80 11.06 13.21
N ALA A 311 -39.54 9.78 13.07
CA ALA A 311 -38.36 9.12 13.66
C ALA A 311 -37.78 8.16 12.64
N LEU A 312 -36.46 8.08 12.61
CA LEU A 312 -35.74 7.13 11.79
C LEU A 312 -35.41 5.90 12.63
N HIS A 313 -35.90 4.75 12.20
CA HIS A 313 -35.59 3.46 12.80
C HIS A 313 -34.79 2.59 11.82
N ASN A 314 -33.97 1.69 12.34
CA ASN A 314 -33.12 0.81 11.53
C ASN A 314 -32.23 1.57 10.54
N VAL A 315 -31.60 2.62 11.03
CA VAL A 315 -30.69 3.46 10.23
C VAL A 315 -29.44 2.68 9.87
N SER A 316 -28.99 2.80 8.64
CA SER A 316 -27.67 2.35 8.22
C SER A 316 -26.91 3.50 7.58
N LEU A 317 -25.59 3.52 7.80
CA LEU A 317 -24.69 4.41 7.09
C LEU A 317 -24.11 3.65 5.90
N HIS A 318 -24.34 4.18 4.71
CA HIS A 318 -23.73 3.67 3.49
C HIS A 318 -22.54 4.56 3.10
N PHE A 319 -21.34 4.01 3.18
CA PHE A 319 -20.13 4.70 2.75
C PHE A 319 -19.73 4.21 1.37
N ASN A 320 -19.78 5.11 0.40
CA ASN A 320 -19.28 4.84 -0.93
C ASN A 320 -17.91 5.52 -1.07
N VAL A 321 -16.88 4.72 -1.26
CA VAL A 321 -15.51 5.18 -1.38
C VAL A 321 -15.07 5.03 -2.84
N ALA A 322 -14.89 6.15 -3.53
CA ALA A 322 -14.26 6.18 -4.83
C ALA A 322 -12.78 6.53 -4.66
N SER A 323 -11.89 5.60 -4.93
CA SER A 323 -10.44 5.80 -4.87
C SER A 323 -9.79 5.19 -6.08
N LEU A 324 -8.91 5.93 -6.73
CA LEU A 324 -8.15 5.38 -7.84
C LEU A 324 -7.02 4.46 -7.36
N LEU A 325 -6.48 4.68 -6.15
CA LEU A 325 -5.40 3.87 -5.57
C LEU A 325 -5.25 4.20 -4.08
N ALA A 326 -5.67 3.29 -3.22
CA ALA A 326 -5.27 3.30 -1.81
C ALA A 326 -4.33 2.11 -1.57
N LEU A 327 -3.04 2.34 -1.62
CA LEU A 327 -2.03 1.41 -1.13
C LEU A 327 -2.01 1.49 0.40
N GLY A 328 -2.89 0.78 1.04
CA GLY A 328 -3.04 0.77 2.49
C GLY A 328 -4.49 0.67 2.90
N GLY A 329 -4.76 0.10 4.06
CA GLY A 329 -6.12 0.00 4.60
C GLY A 329 -6.72 1.39 4.87
N LEU A 330 -7.92 1.63 4.38
CA LEU A 330 -8.71 2.80 4.76
C LEU A 330 -9.32 2.54 6.13
N THR A 331 -9.11 3.46 7.07
CA THR A 331 -9.85 3.50 8.32
C THR A 331 -10.72 4.75 8.32
N VAL A 332 -12.03 4.54 8.44
CA VAL A 332 -13.01 5.62 8.55
C VAL A 332 -13.53 5.66 10.00
N ASN A 333 -13.30 6.78 10.67
CA ASN A 333 -13.92 7.09 11.95
C ASN A 333 -15.11 8.03 11.68
N TRP A 334 -16.26 7.69 12.21
CA TRP A 334 -17.46 8.49 12.02
C TRP A 334 -18.10 8.81 13.36
N THR A 335 -18.80 9.93 13.40
CA THR A 335 -19.58 10.37 14.56
C THR A 335 -20.89 10.99 14.08
N ILE A 336 -21.99 10.56 14.66
CA ILE A 336 -23.29 11.22 14.54
C ILE A 336 -23.46 12.07 15.78
N SER A 337 -23.80 13.33 15.60
CA SER A 337 -24.03 14.27 16.69
C SER A 337 -25.24 15.15 16.41
N ASP A 338 -25.86 15.60 17.47
CA ASP A 338 -26.88 16.66 17.47
C ASP A 338 -26.33 17.95 18.13
N ALA A 339 -27.19 18.90 18.38
CA ALA A 339 -26.84 20.15 19.05
C ALA A 339 -26.33 19.95 20.50
N ASN A 340 -26.57 18.79 21.11
CA ASN A 340 -26.19 18.47 22.49
C ASN A 340 -24.88 17.66 22.55
N GLY A 341 -24.39 17.19 21.44
CA GLY A 341 -23.12 16.46 21.35
C GLY A 341 -23.21 15.14 20.55
N ALA A 342 -22.22 14.28 20.73
CA ALA A 342 -22.15 13.02 20.01
C ALA A 342 -23.22 12.04 20.51
N ILE A 343 -24.06 11.58 19.58
CA ILE A 343 -25.07 10.53 19.81
C ILE A 343 -24.42 9.15 19.69
N ARG A 344 -23.64 8.94 18.63
CA ARG A 344 -22.98 7.68 18.36
C ARG A 344 -21.74 7.88 17.51
N SER A 345 -20.73 7.08 17.75
CA SER A 345 -19.51 7.05 16.94
C SER A 345 -19.07 5.61 16.70
N GLY A 346 -18.29 5.43 15.68
CA GLY A 346 -17.72 4.13 15.35
C GLY A 346 -16.56 4.27 14.37
N SER A 347 -15.99 3.15 14.05
CA SER A 347 -14.95 3.05 13.03
C SER A 347 -15.10 1.77 12.24
N PHE A 348 -14.69 1.79 11.00
CA PHE A 348 -14.44 0.58 10.23
C PHE A 348 -13.13 0.71 9.49
N SER A 349 -12.46 -0.41 9.28
CA SER A 349 -11.27 -0.51 8.47
C SER A 349 -11.55 -1.49 7.33
N GLY A 350 -11.27 -1.09 6.13
CA GLY A 350 -11.50 -1.89 4.93
C GLY A 350 -11.47 -1.02 3.69
N GLY A 351 -11.63 -1.62 2.57
CA GLY A 351 -11.66 -0.95 1.27
C GLY A 351 -10.80 -1.69 0.28
N SER A 352 -11.27 -1.79 -0.97
CA SER A 352 -10.45 -2.27 -2.06
C SER A 352 -9.59 -1.12 -2.59
N LEU A 353 -8.48 -1.46 -3.21
CA LEU A 353 -7.59 -0.51 -3.90
C LEU A 353 -8.29 0.35 -4.97
N LEU A 354 -9.47 -0.06 -5.42
CA LEU A 354 -10.22 0.56 -6.52
C LEU A 354 -11.57 1.16 -6.11
N GLY A 355 -11.80 1.30 -4.81
CA GLY A 355 -13.08 1.78 -4.30
C GLY A 355 -14.02 0.65 -3.86
N GLY A 356 -15.09 0.99 -3.20
CA GLY A 356 -16.10 0.06 -2.70
C GLY A 356 -17.13 0.74 -1.84
N SER A 357 -18.20 0.03 -1.52
CA SER A 357 -19.23 0.49 -0.59
C SER A 357 -19.26 -0.40 0.65
N ILE A 358 -19.55 0.22 1.79
CA ILE A 358 -19.69 -0.46 3.06
C ILE A 358 -20.97 0.04 3.72
N ASP A 359 -21.81 -0.90 4.13
CA ASP A 359 -23.00 -0.63 4.94
C ASP A 359 -22.68 -0.87 6.40
N VAL A 360 -22.89 0.15 7.22
CA VAL A 360 -22.75 0.07 8.68
C VAL A 360 -24.14 0.17 9.29
N PRO A 361 -24.77 -0.94 9.67
CA PRO A 361 -26.07 -0.91 10.33
C PRO A 361 -25.92 -0.32 11.74
N LEU A 362 -26.70 0.69 12.04
CA LEU A 362 -26.74 1.34 13.35
C LEU A 362 -27.83 0.69 14.21
N THR A 363 -27.62 -0.59 14.54
CA THR A 363 -28.61 -1.37 15.29
C THR A 363 -28.96 -0.68 16.61
N GLY A 364 -30.28 -0.47 16.84
CA GLY A 364 -30.78 0.14 18.05
C GLY A 364 -30.56 1.66 18.17
N LEU A 365 -30.22 2.31 17.05
CA LEU A 365 -30.21 3.77 16.97
C LEU A 365 -31.56 4.25 16.42
N ASP A 366 -32.28 5.00 17.23
CA ASP A 366 -33.45 5.75 16.81
C ASP A 366 -33.10 7.24 16.81
N LEU A 367 -33.36 7.90 15.72
CA LEU A 367 -33.16 9.33 15.55
C LEU A 367 -34.52 10.00 15.47
N ASN A 368 -34.79 10.88 16.41
CA ASN A 368 -36.01 11.66 16.47
C ASN A 368 -35.82 13.04 15.84
N ALA A 369 -36.94 13.72 15.56
CA ALA A 369 -36.91 15.07 15.02
C ALA A 369 -36.05 16.00 15.89
N GLY A 370 -35.10 16.72 15.21
CA GLY A 370 -34.17 17.63 15.88
C GLY A 370 -33.37 18.45 14.86
#